data_2c2a50c377db7b7e382cf93e23afe20d
#
_entry.id   2c2a50c377db7b7e382cf93e23afe20d
#
_cell.length_a   1.000
_cell.length_b   1.000
_cell.length_c   1.000
_cell.angle_alpha   90.00
_cell.angle_beta   90.00
_cell.angle_gamma   90.00
#
_symmetry.space_group_name_H-M   'P 1'
#
loop_
_entity.id
_entity.type
_entity.pdbx_description
1 polymer ?
#
loop_
_entity_poly.entity_id
_entity_poly.type
_entity_poly.pdbx_seq_one_letter_code
_entity_poly.pdbx_strand_id
1 'polypeptide(L)'
;MFLLKLYIKKILENVRNLCLKINNKFLIIKLNFFKLVNKKFVKSTYGVHLKANYDDVTFKLCVLGCYGDFYFKSLNNINEEFVFIDIGANQGLFSIIASKNSKNVRSYAFEPVPKTFSLLQENVKFNRLAKKCFPINKAISNRVGANKIFIPKNHSGAATLASQNILYGNSDFCLEIASIDALGLNKIINAENYPIYVKVDVEGYEQTVIEELIKCNFFKNVEEIFFEVDYDWIYLETIKDILSKQGFKLFKKIGTGNHFDILASK
;
A
#
# COMPACT_ATOMS: atom_id res chain seq x y z
N MET A 1 -28.16 27.61 -17.01
CA MET A 1 -27.04 26.75 -17.49
C MET A 1 -26.20 26.12 -16.35
N PHE A 2 -25.81 26.89 -15.35
CA PHE A 2 -25.01 26.38 -14.21
C PHE A 2 -25.74 25.32 -13.35
N LEU A 3 -26.99 25.60 -12.95
CA LEU A 3 -27.84 24.68 -12.17
C LEU A 3 -28.12 23.36 -12.89
N LEU A 4 -28.32 23.40 -14.21
CA LEU A 4 -28.51 22.18 -15.02
C LEU A 4 -27.25 21.31 -15.06
N LYS A 5 -26.06 21.91 -15.16
CA LYS A 5 -24.79 21.19 -15.09
C LYS A 5 -24.58 20.54 -13.72
N LEU A 6 -24.96 21.22 -12.63
CA LEU A 6 -24.87 20.69 -11.27
C LEU A 6 -25.82 19.50 -11.06
N TYR A 7 -27.04 19.61 -11.60
CA TYR A 7 -28.07 18.56 -11.55
C TYR A 7 -27.63 17.30 -12.33
N ILE A 8 -27.11 17.50 -13.56
CA ILE A 8 -26.58 16.40 -14.38
C ILE A 8 -25.38 15.72 -13.67
N LYS A 9 -24.48 16.49 -13.08
CA LYS A 9 -23.34 15.95 -12.32
C LYS A 9 -23.81 15.07 -11.16
N LYS A 10 -24.82 15.51 -10.40
CA LYS A 10 -25.41 14.76 -9.28
C LYS A 10 -26.10 13.47 -9.74
N ILE A 11 -26.80 13.49 -10.89
CA ILE A 11 -27.39 12.29 -11.48
C ILE A 11 -26.30 11.31 -11.89
N LEU A 12 -25.23 11.76 -12.56
CA LEU A 12 -24.13 10.91 -12.99
C LEU A 12 -23.39 10.29 -11.80
N GLU A 13 -23.21 11.03 -10.70
CA GLU A 13 -22.65 10.49 -9.45
C GLU A 13 -23.54 9.41 -8.83
N ASN A 14 -24.86 9.66 -8.79
CA ASN A 14 -25.82 8.67 -8.27
C ASN A 14 -25.85 7.39 -9.12
N VAL A 15 -25.83 7.51 -10.45
CA VAL A 15 -25.77 6.38 -11.37
C VAL A 15 -24.46 5.63 -11.20
N ARG A 16 -23.32 6.33 -11.10
CA ARG A 16 -22.02 5.72 -10.83
C ARG A 16 -22.02 4.94 -9.51
N ASN A 17 -22.54 5.54 -8.44
CA ASN A 17 -22.62 4.89 -7.12
C ASN A 17 -23.54 3.66 -7.13
N LEU A 18 -24.65 3.72 -7.89
CA LEU A 18 -25.54 2.58 -8.07
C LEU A 18 -24.85 1.45 -8.87
N CYS A 19 -24.16 1.78 -9.96
CA CYS A 19 -23.37 0.81 -10.73
C CYS A 19 -22.25 0.17 -9.88
N LEU A 20 -21.56 0.95 -9.06
CA LEU A 20 -20.55 0.43 -8.13
C LEU A 20 -21.17 -0.51 -7.09
N LYS A 21 -22.33 -0.17 -6.52
CA LYS A 21 -23.05 -1.04 -5.58
C LYS A 21 -23.50 -2.36 -6.22
N ILE A 22 -23.99 -2.33 -7.47
CA ILE A 22 -24.41 -3.53 -8.22
C ILE A 22 -23.19 -4.40 -8.55
N ASN A 23 -22.12 -3.80 -9.07
CA ASN A 23 -20.87 -4.51 -9.36
C ASN A 23 -20.27 -5.14 -8.10
N ASN A 24 -20.27 -4.42 -6.98
CA ASN A 24 -19.77 -4.95 -5.70
C ASN A 24 -20.60 -6.14 -5.21
N LYS A 25 -21.93 -6.11 -5.33
CA LYS A 25 -22.78 -7.26 -4.99
C LYS A 25 -22.44 -8.50 -5.83
N PHE A 26 -22.29 -8.31 -7.15
CA PHE A 26 -21.92 -9.41 -8.05
C PHE A 26 -20.53 -9.96 -7.76
N LEU A 27 -19.57 -9.10 -7.46
CA LEU A 27 -18.22 -9.48 -7.08
C LEU A 27 -18.19 -10.22 -5.73
N ILE A 28 -19.01 -9.80 -4.76
CA ILE A 28 -19.16 -10.51 -3.48
C ILE A 28 -19.75 -11.92 -3.67
N ILE A 29 -20.79 -12.05 -4.51
CA ILE A 29 -21.36 -13.36 -4.85
C ILE A 29 -20.32 -14.26 -5.49
N LYS A 30 -19.54 -13.73 -6.43
CA LYS A 30 -18.43 -14.43 -7.09
C LYS A 30 -17.36 -14.85 -6.09
N LEU A 31 -17.01 -13.98 -5.14
CA LEU A 31 -16.01 -14.29 -4.10
C LEU A 31 -16.49 -15.40 -3.17
N ASN A 32 -17.77 -15.37 -2.77
CA ASN A 32 -18.38 -16.43 -1.96
C ASN A 32 -18.42 -17.77 -2.72
N PHE A 33 -18.73 -17.74 -4.02
CA PHE A 33 -18.63 -18.93 -4.87
C PHE A 33 -17.20 -19.47 -4.93
N PHE A 34 -16.18 -18.60 -5.10
CA PHE A 34 -14.79 -19.03 -5.07
C PHE A 34 -14.37 -19.64 -3.73
N LYS A 35 -14.88 -19.09 -2.62
CA LYS A 35 -14.71 -19.69 -1.27
C LYS A 35 -15.33 -21.09 -1.19
N LEU A 36 -16.56 -21.25 -1.70
CA LEU A 36 -17.27 -22.53 -1.71
C LEU A 36 -16.53 -23.61 -2.51
N VAL A 37 -15.97 -23.26 -3.68
CA VAL A 37 -15.20 -24.20 -4.52
C VAL A 37 -13.71 -24.26 -4.14
N ASN A 38 -13.35 -23.71 -2.99
CA ASN A 38 -11.98 -23.72 -2.43
C ASN A 38 -10.89 -23.24 -3.42
N LYS A 39 -11.16 -22.17 -4.15
CA LYS A 39 -10.23 -21.62 -5.13
C LYS A 39 -9.00 -21.03 -4.44
N LYS A 40 -7.81 -21.56 -4.73
CA LYS A 40 -6.56 -21.21 -4.04
C LYS A 40 -6.03 -19.82 -4.42
N PHE A 41 -6.23 -19.36 -5.66
CA PHE A 41 -5.82 -18.03 -6.13
C PHE A 41 -6.97 -17.32 -6.83
N VAL A 42 -7.18 -16.07 -6.52
CA VAL A 42 -8.26 -15.24 -7.06
C VAL A 42 -7.66 -14.07 -7.83
N LYS A 43 -8.15 -13.85 -9.05
CA LYS A 43 -7.76 -12.67 -9.86
C LYS A 43 -8.53 -11.46 -9.38
N SER A 44 -7.82 -10.42 -8.95
CA SER A 44 -8.38 -9.13 -8.57
C SER A 44 -8.89 -8.36 -9.80
N THR A 45 -9.65 -7.30 -9.56
CA THR A 45 -10.08 -6.33 -10.60
C THR A 45 -8.90 -5.65 -11.27
N TYR A 46 -7.75 -5.57 -10.60
CA TYR A 46 -6.49 -5.02 -11.11
C TYR A 46 -5.66 -6.01 -11.92
N GLY A 47 -6.19 -7.22 -12.19
CA GLY A 47 -5.49 -8.23 -12.96
C GLY A 47 -4.35 -8.95 -12.22
N VAL A 48 -4.23 -8.74 -10.91
CA VAL A 48 -3.29 -9.42 -10.01
C VAL A 48 -3.93 -10.68 -9.45
N HIS A 49 -3.19 -11.79 -9.40
CA HIS A 49 -3.63 -12.99 -8.71
C HIS A 49 -3.15 -12.97 -7.26
N LEU A 50 -4.08 -13.10 -6.33
CA LEU A 50 -3.80 -13.16 -4.89
C LEU A 50 -4.19 -14.53 -4.35
N LYS A 51 -3.35 -15.10 -3.48
CA LYS A 51 -3.67 -16.31 -2.74
C LYS A 51 -4.88 -16.06 -1.85
N ALA A 52 -5.82 -16.97 -1.87
CA ALA A 52 -7.08 -16.82 -1.16
C ALA A 52 -6.88 -16.72 0.35
N ASN A 53 -7.41 -15.64 0.92
CA ASN A 53 -7.49 -15.37 2.35
C ASN A 53 -8.90 -14.81 2.64
N TYR A 54 -9.93 -15.65 2.41
CA TYR A 54 -11.33 -15.23 2.35
C TYR A 54 -11.87 -14.61 3.64
N ASP A 55 -11.23 -14.83 4.77
CA ASP A 55 -11.67 -14.27 6.06
C ASP A 55 -11.04 -12.90 6.33
N ASP A 56 -9.98 -12.54 5.59
CA ASP A 56 -9.28 -11.27 5.72
C ASP A 56 -9.99 -10.14 4.97
N VAL A 57 -10.16 -8.99 5.63
CA VAL A 57 -10.82 -7.80 5.07
C VAL A 57 -9.99 -7.21 3.94
N THR A 58 -8.68 -7.05 4.14
CA THR A 58 -7.77 -6.47 3.16
C THR A 58 -7.73 -7.28 1.86
N PHE A 59 -7.69 -8.61 1.96
CA PHE A 59 -7.81 -9.48 0.79
C PHE A 59 -9.08 -9.20 -0.03
N LYS A 60 -10.23 -9.08 0.65
CA LYS A 60 -11.51 -8.77 -0.03
C LYS A 60 -11.47 -7.43 -0.73
N LEU A 61 -10.98 -6.38 -0.06
CA LEU A 61 -10.85 -5.03 -0.64
C LEU A 61 -9.94 -5.04 -1.88
N CYS A 62 -8.79 -5.71 -1.81
CA CYS A 62 -7.85 -5.86 -2.93
C CYS A 62 -8.48 -6.61 -4.12
N VAL A 63 -9.19 -7.72 -3.86
CA VAL A 63 -9.81 -8.52 -4.93
C VAL A 63 -10.96 -7.78 -5.59
N LEU A 64 -11.77 -7.06 -4.81
CA LEU A 64 -12.96 -6.35 -5.29
C LEU A 64 -12.62 -4.99 -5.95
N GLY A 65 -11.39 -4.48 -5.80
CA GLY A 65 -10.99 -3.16 -6.30
C GLY A 65 -11.62 -2.01 -5.53
N CYS A 66 -11.92 -2.25 -4.24
CA CYS A 66 -12.45 -1.21 -3.35
C CYS A 66 -11.34 -0.34 -2.72
N TYR A 67 -10.07 -0.65 -3.03
CA TYR A 67 -8.89 0.00 -2.46
C TYR A 67 -7.87 0.28 -3.55
N GLY A 68 -7.34 1.52 -3.60
CA GLY A 68 -6.15 1.87 -4.36
C GLY A 68 -6.33 2.10 -5.87
N ASP A 69 -7.54 2.33 -6.39
CA ASP A 69 -7.80 2.58 -7.83
C ASP A 69 -6.96 3.76 -8.38
N PHE A 70 -6.78 4.82 -7.60
CA PHE A 70 -5.96 5.96 -8.00
C PHE A 70 -4.50 5.53 -8.19
N TYR A 71 -3.92 4.87 -7.19
CA TYR A 71 -2.50 4.49 -7.22
C TYR A 71 -2.21 3.37 -8.24
N PHE A 72 -3.16 2.45 -8.44
CA PHE A 72 -3.10 1.50 -9.56
C PHE A 72 -2.92 2.21 -10.91
N LYS A 73 -3.71 3.26 -11.17
CA LYS A 73 -3.60 4.05 -12.41
C LYS A 73 -2.29 4.82 -12.48
N SER A 74 -1.84 5.41 -11.37
CA SER A 74 -0.56 6.11 -11.29
C SER A 74 0.58 5.19 -11.66
N LEU A 75 0.70 4.02 -11.03
CA LEU A 75 1.76 3.05 -11.30
C LEU A 75 1.77 2.52 -12.74
N ASN A 76 0.59 2.32 -13.35
CA ASN A 76 0.51 1.87 -14.74
C ASN A 76 0.87 2.96 -15.77
N ASN A 77 0.76 4.24 -15.39
CA ASN A 77 1.07 5.37 -16.26
C ASN A 77 2.53 5.82 -16.21
N ILE A 78 3.38 5.19 -15.39
CA ILE A 78 4.82 5.46 -15.39
C ILE A 78 5.41 4.94 -16.70
N ASN A 79 5.99 5.84 -17.51
CA ASN A 79 6.49 5.54 -18.85
C ASN A 79 8.02 5.55 -18.96
N GLU A 80 8.72 5.78 -17.87
CA GLU A 80 10.18 5.70 -17.75
C GLU A 80 10.61 4.51 -16.90
N GLU A 81 11.86 4.08 -16.99
CA GLU A 81 12.38 3.01 -16.14
C GLU A 81 12.44 3.47 -14.70
N PHE A 82 11.94 2.64 -13.77
CA PHE A 82 11.81 3.02 -12.37
C PHE A 82 12.02 1.85 -11.40
N VAL A 83 12.37 2.21 -10.17
CA VAL A 83 12.36 1.31 -9.02
C VAL A 83 11.15 1.64 -8.13
N PHE A 84 10.49 0.60 -7.61
CA PHE A 84 9.37 0.74 -6.70
C PHE A 84 9.71 0.20 -5.31
N ILE A 85 9.37 0.95 -4.27
CA ILE A 85 9.54 0.55 -2.87
C ILE A 85 8.16 0.56 -2.21
N ASP A 86 7.71 -0.60 -1.73
CA ASP A 86 6.40 -0.82 -1.08
C ASP A 86 6.63 -1.16 0.39
N ILE A 87 6.35 -0.21 1.27
CA ILE A 87 6.54 -0.35 2.73
C ILE A 87 5.16 -0.55 3.36
N GLY A 88 4.95 -1.70 4.02
CA GLY A 88 3.64 -2.22 4.36
C GLY A 88 2.98 -2.90 3.17
N ALA A 89 3.75 -3.73 2.45
CA ALA A 89 3.31 -4.33 1.20
C ALA A 89 2.11 -5.29 1.35
N ASN A 90 1.83 -5.74 2.56
CA ASN A 90 0.77 -6.70 2.86
C ASN A 90 0.88 -7.93 1.94
N GLN A 91 -0.20 -8.33 1.26
CA GLN A 91 -0.21 -9.46 0.33
C GLN A 91 0.42 -9.12 -1.05
N GLY A 92 0.98 -7.91 -1.23
CA GLY A 92 1.76 -7.50 -2.38
C GLY A 92 0.96 -6.94 -3.55
N LEU A 93 -0.24 -6.42 -3.34
CA LEU A 93 -1.06 -5.87 -4.42
C LEU A 93 -0.28 -4.85 -5.26
N PHE A 94 0.22 -3.78 -4.63
CA PHE A 94 0.91 -2.69 -5.33
C PHE A 94 2.30 -3.09 -5.83
N SER A 95 3.03 -3.88 -5.06
CA SER A 95 4.32 -4.46 -5.49
C SER A 95 4.18 -5.25 -6.79
N ILE A 96 3.12 -6.06 -6.92
CA ILE A 96 2.84 -6.86 -8.11
C ILE A 96 2.35 -5.96 -9.25
N ILE A 97 1.49 -4.97 -8.99
CA ILE A 97 1.04 -3.99 -9.99
C ILE A 97 2.25 -3.27 -10.59
N ALA A 98 3.11 -2.68 -9.74
CA ALA A 98 4.32 -2.00 -10.17
C ALA A 98 5.21 -2.93 -11.01
N SER A 99 5.47 -4.15 -10.53
CA SER A 99 6.33 -5.13 -11.22
C SER A 99 5.75 -5.63 -12.54
N LYS A 100 4.46 -5.51 -12.79
CA LYS A 100 3.82 -5.81 -14.08
C LYS A 100 4.00 -4.70 -15.11
N ASN A 101 4.27 -3.48 -14.69
CA ASN A 101 4.65 -2.43 -15.62
C ASN A 101 5.97 -2.81 -16.31
N SER A 102 6.01 -2.72 -17.65
CA SER A 102 7.19 -3.09 -18.45
C SER A 102 8.41 -2.22 -18.12
N LYS A 103 8.19 -1.01 -17.66
CA LYS A 103 9.21 -0.04 -17.26
C LYS A 103 9.75 -0.25 -15.83
N ASN A 104 9.09 -1.05 -15.02
CA ASN A 104 9.61 -1.38 -13.70
C ASN A 104 10.87 -2.23 -13.80
N VAL A 105 11.95 -1.75 -13.22
CA VAL A 105 13.24 -2.45 -13.15
C VAL A 105 13.26 -3.41 -11.95
N ARG A 106 12.87 -2.90 -10.79
CA ARG A 106 12.81 -3.65 -9.51
C ARG A 106 11.71 -3.11 -8.61
N SER A 107 11.12 -4.01 -7.83
CA SER A 107 10.23 -3.66 -6.71
C SER A 107 10.73 -4.31 -5.43
N TYR A 108 10.84 -3.54 -4.36
CA TYR A 108 11.19 -4.01 -3.02
C TYR A 108 9.94 -3.94 -2.15
N ALA A 109 9.50 -5.09 -1.63
CA ALA A 109 8.24 -5.24 -0.91
C ALA A 109 8.49 -5.61 0.55
N PHE A 110 8.36 -4.64 1.46
CA PHE A 110 8.58 -4.83 2.90
C PHE A 110 7.27 -5.17 3.60
N GLU A 111 7.21 -6.35 4.21
CA GLU A 111 6.07 -6.83 5.00
C GLU A 111 6.59 -7.53 6.25
N PRO A 112 6.37 -6.95 7.46
CA PRO A 112 6.93 -7.50 8.69
C PRO A 112 6.21 -8.73 9.21
N VAL A 113 4.90 -8.88 8.98
CA VAL A 113 4.09 -9.97 9.56
C VAL A 113 4.37 -11.29 8.84
N PRO A 114 4.95 -12.32 9.48
CA PRO A 114 5.39 -13.54 8.80
C PRO A 114 4.28 -14.25 8.00
N LYS A 115 3.06 -14.29 8.54
CA LYS A 115 1.92 -14.91 7.86
C LYS A 115 1.55 -14.17 6.57
N THR A 116 1.48 -12.85 6.63
CA THR A 116 1.17 -11.98 5.49
C THR A 116 2.31 -11.99 4.49
N PHE A 117 3.55 -11.96 4.96
CA PHE A 117 4.76 -12.10 4.14
C PHE A 117 4.78 -13.41 3.34
N SER A 118 4.36 -14.54 3.93
CA SER A 118 4.23 -15.80 3.20
C SER A 118 3.23 -15.68 2.04
N LEU A 119 2.10 -14.99 2.24
CA LEU A 119 1.14 -14.71 1.16
C LEU A 119 1.75 -13.83 0.06
N LEU A 120 2.49 -12.79 0.44
CA LEU A 120 3.22 -11.93 -0.49
C LEU A 120 4.18 -12.75 -1.38
N GLN A 121 5.01 -13.61 -0.77
CA GLN A 121 5.94 -14.46 -1.52
C GLN A 121 5.23 -15.38 -2.52
N GLU A 122 4.15 -16.04 -2.09
CA GLU A 122 3.36 -16.91 -2.96
C GLU A 122 2.69 -16.11 -4.10
N ASN A 123 2.19 -14.91 -3.82
CA ASN A 123 1.57 -14.05 -4.82
C ASN A 123 2.59 -13.58 -5.86
N VAL A 124 3.78 -13.15 -5.44
CA VAL A 124 4.87 -12.79 -6.36
C VAL A 124 5.25 -13.96 -7.27
N LYS A 125 5.42 -15.17 -6.68
CA LYS A 125 5.74 -16.39 -7.42
C LYS A 125 4.62 -16.76 -8.42
N PHE A 126 3.36 -16.74 -7.99
CA PHE A 126 2.23 -17.11 -8.84
C PHE A 126 2.04 -16.15 -10.03
N ASN A 127 2.30 -14.85 -9.83
CA ASN A 127 2.29 -13.85 -10.89
C ASN A 127 3.57 -13.86 -11.77
N ARG A 128 4.53 -14.78 -11.52
CA ARG A 128 5.79 -14.97 -12.27
C ARG A 128 6.73 -13.75 -12.19
N LEU A 129 6.76 -13.07 -11.06
CA LEU A 129 7.51 -11.81 -10.87
C LEU A 129 8.73 -11.96 -9.94
N ALA A 130 9.15 -13.18 -9.60
CA ALA A 130 10.25 -13.42 -8.66
C ALA A 130 11.62 -12.83 -9.09
N LYS A 131 11.79 -12.47 -10.36
CA LYS A 131 12.99 -11.81 -10.88
C LYS A 131 12.96 -10.28 -10.78
N LYS A 132 11.76 -9.70 -10.52
CA LYS A 132 11.54 -8.24 -10.46
C LYS A 132 11.06 -7.75 -9.10
N CYS A 133 10.29 -8.55 -8.39
CA CYS A 133 9.73 -8.22 -7.09
C CYS A 133 10.43 -9.00 -5.99
N PHE A 134 11.00 -8.28 -5.03
CA PHE A 134 11.82 -8.82 -3.94
C PHE A 134 11.10 -8.64 -2.60
N PRO A 135 10.39 -9.66 -2.10
CA PRO A 135 9.77 -9.63 -0.77
C PRO A 135 10.83 -9.63 0.34
N ILE A 136 10.65 -8.78 1.36
CA ILE A 136 11.56 -8.61 2.50
C ILE A 136 10.73 -8.66 3.78
N ASN A 137 11.00 -9.66 4.65
CA ASN A 137 10.27 -9.80 5.91
C ASN A 137 10.89 -8.94 7.01
N LYS A 138 10.71 -7.63 6.89
CA LYS A 138 11.19 -6.62 7.85
C LYS A 138 10.25 -5.43 7.89
N ALA A 139 10.15 -4.79 9.05
CA ALA A 139 9.61 -3.45 9.19
C ALA A 139 10.70 -2.40 8.98
N ILE A 140 10.31 -1.18 8.64
CA ILE A 140 11.19 0.00 8.66
C ILE A 140 10.92 0.77 9.95
N SER A 141 11.97 1.07 10.69
CA SER A 141 11.87 1.73 12.00
C SER A 141 13.18 2.41 12.35
N ASN A 142 13.12 3.43 13.19
CA ASN A 142 14.30 4.03 13.84
C ASN A 142 14.87 3.14 14.97
N ARG A 143 14.26 1.99 15.26
CA ARG A 143 14.73 0.99 16.22
C ARG A 143 15.05 -0.30 15.47
N VAL A 144 16.34 -0.65 15.40
CA VAL A 144 16.82 -1.88 14.75
C VAL A 144 16.64 -3.07 15.68
N GLY A 145 16.26 -4.21 15.11
CA GLY A 145 16.14 -5.47 15.84
C GLY A 145 14.70 -5.89 16.08
N ALA A 146 14.41 -6.48 17.23
CA ALA A 146 13.09 -6.97 17.58
C ALA A 146 12.15 -5.82 17.99
N ASN A 147 10.99 -5.76 17.36
CA ASN A 147 9.91 -4.82 17.68
C ASN A 147 8.59 -5.55 17.79
N LYS A 148 7.63 -4.97 18.51
CA LYS A 148 6.30 -5.53 18.67
C LYS A 148 5.34 -4.90 17.67
N ILE A 149 4.65 -5.73 16.87
CA ILE A 149 3.57 -5.31 15.98
C ILE A 149 2.23 -5.84 16.48
N PHE A 150 1.22 -4.99 16.41
CA PHE A 150 -0.15 -5.31 16.82
C PHE A 150 -0.99 -5.60 15.59
N ILE A 151 -1.76 -6.69 15.58
CA ILE A 151 -2.52 -7.15 14.42
C ILE A 151 -3.96 -7.38 14.83
N PRO A 152 -4.93 -6.63 14.30
CA PRO A 152 -6.35 -6.91 14.50
C PRO A 152 -6.77 -8.20 13.81
N LYS A 153 -7.73 -8.90 14.41
CA LYS A 153 -8.27 -10.15 13.86
C LYS A 153 -8.86 -9.96 12.47
N ASN A 154 -8.50 -10.85 11.56
CA ASN A 154 -9.01 -10.87 10.19
C ASN A 154 -8.84 -9.55 9.42
N HIS A 155 -7.89 -8.70 9.80
CA HIS A 155 -7.59 -7.44 9.12
C HIS A 155 -6.07 -7.24 9.04
N SER A 156 -5.44 -7.90 8.08
CA SER A 156 -3.98 -7.87 7.90
C SER A 156 -3.45 -6.47 7.55
N GLY A 157 -4.28 -5.62 6.92
CA GLY A 157 -3.93 -4.25 6.56
C GLY A 157 -3.81 -3.31 7.75
N ALA A 158 -4.47 -3.59 8.85
CA ALA A 158 -4.43 -2.74 10.06
C ALA A 158 -3.34 -3.13 11.06
N ALA A 159 -2.27 -3.78 10.61
CA ALA A 159 -1.12 -4.14 11.44
C ALA A 159 -0.22 -2.93 11.69
N THR A 160 0.07 -2.57 12.96
CA THR A 160 0.79 -1.34 13.31
C THR A 160 1.89 -1.54 14.34
N LEU A 161 2.98 -0.76 14.21
CA LEU A 161 4.02 -0.56 15.23
C LEU A 161 3.68 0.58 16.20
N ALA A 162 2.71 1.41 15.87
CA ALA A 162 2.34 2.57 16.68
C ALA A 162 1.61 2.13 17.96
N SER A 163 2.31 2.17 19.09
CA SER A 163 1.75 1.81 20.40
C SER A 163 0.59 2.71 20.87
N GLN A 164 0.45 3.90 20.30
CA GLN A 164 -0.62 4.85 20.61
C GLN A 164 -1.95 4.45 19.95
N ASN A 165 -1.92 3.62 18.91
CA ASN A 165 -3.09 3.20 18.14
C ASN A 165 -3.76 1.94 18.71
N ILE A 166 -3.34 1.46 19.88
CA ILE A 166 -3.93 0.32 20.60
C ILE A 166 -5.38 0.61 21.09
N LEU A 167 -5.95 1.77 20.74
CA LEU A 167 -7.33 2.15 21.10
C LEU A 167 -8.42 1.32 20.38
N TYR A 168 -8.09 0.57 19.36
CA TYR A 168 -8.96 -0.52 18.89
C TYR A 168 -8.85 -1.69 19.86
N GLY A 169 -9.57 -1.60 20.92
CA GLY A 169 -9.57 -2.46 22.08
C GLY A 169 -9.93 -3.93 21.83
N ASN A 170 -9.16 -4.63 21.03
CA ASN A 170 -9.05 -6.08 20.91
C ASN A 170 -8.00 -6.38 19.83
N SER A 171 -6.74 -5.95 20.05
CA SER A 171 -5.61 -6.50 19.27
C SER A 171 -5.45 -7.95 19.71
N ASP A 172 -5.96 -8.88 18.90
CA ASP A 172 -5.94 -10.30 19.24
C ASP A 172 -4.53 -10.90 19.24
N PHE A 173 -3.57 -10.23 18.58
CA PHE A 173 -2.20 -10.73 18.48
C PHE A 173 -1.16 -9.60 18.54
N CYS A 174 -0.18 -9.79 19.41
CA CYS A 174 1.06 -9.03 19.41
C CYS A 174 2.18 -9.99 19.01
N LEU A 175 2.92 -9.65 17.94
CA LEU A 175 4.04 -10.44 17.46
C LEU A 175 5.34 -9.67 17.57
N GLU A 176 6.43 -10.40 17.80
CA GLU A 176 7.77 -9.86 17.63
C GLU A 176 8.20 -9.99 16.18
N ILE A 177 8.62 -8.87 15.58
CA ILE A 177 9.07 -8.79 14.18
C ILE A 177 10.45 -8.14 14.12
N ALA A 178 11.20 -8.42 13.04
CA ALA A 178 12.47 -7.77 12.78
C ALA A 178 12.28 -6.42 12.08
N SER A 179 13.02 -5.40 12.50
CA SER A 179 13.06 -4.09 11.86
C SER A 179 14.46 -3.66 11.46
N ILE A 180 14.52 -2.77 10.48
CA ILE A 180 15.75 -2.13 9.98
C ILE A 180 15.54 -0.62 9.87
N ASP A 181 16.65 0.10 9.94
CA ASP A 181 16.75 1.54 9.75
C ASP A 181 17.26 1.91 8.34
N ALA A 182 17.62 3.17 8.16
CA ALA A 182 18.19 3.69 6.93
C ALA A 182 19.48 2.95 6.51
N LEU A 183 20.34 2.52 7.46
CA LEU A 183 21.53 1.75 7.12
C LEU A 183 21.19 0.36 6.59
N GLY A 184 20.16 -0.27 7.17
CA GLY A 184 19.62 -1.53 6.67
C GLY A 184 19.01 -1.40 5.29
N LEU A 185 18.25 -0.32 5.04
CA LEU A 185 17.67 -0.01 3.73
C LEU A 185 18.75 0.18 2.65
N ASN A 186 19.80 0.95 2.94
CA ASN A 186 20.93 1.17 2.02
C ASN A 186 21.66 -0.12 1.61
N LYS A 187 21.67 -1.16 2.47
CA LYS A 187 22.25 -2.46 2.15
C LYS A 187 21.36 -3.32 1.24
N ILE A 188 20.07 -3.11 1.28
CA ILE A 188 19.08 -3.94 0.56
C ILE A 188 18.70 -3.33 -0.78
N ILE A 189 18.47 -2.01 -0.80
CA ILE A 189 17.93 -1.32 -1.97
C ILE A 189 19.07 -0.93 -2.89
N ASN A 190 19.05 -1.53 -4.09
CA ASN A 190 19.88 -1.11 -5.20
C ASN A 190 18.98 -0.44 -6.25
N ALA A 191 18.99 0.90 -6.24
CA ALA A 191 18.18 1.70 -7.16
C ALA A 191 19.02 2.30 -8.30
N GLU A 192 20.37 2.19 -8.22
CA GLU A 192 21.27 2.80 -9.19
C GLU A 192 20.93 4.29 -9.40
N ASN A 193 20.66 4.69 -10.66
CA ASN A 193 20.25 6.06 -11.01
C ASN A 193 18.79 6.15 -11.47
N TYR A 194 17.99 5.10 -11.21
CA TYR A 194 16.58 5.11 -11.61
C TYR A 194 15.75 6.00 -10.67
N PRO A 195 14.72 6.68 -11.20
CA PRO A 195 13.71 7.32 -10.37
C PRO A 195 13.02 6.27 -9.48
N ILE A 196 12.75 6.67 -8.25
CA ILE A 196 12.17 5.81 -7.22
C ILE A 196 10.77 6.32 -6.88
N TYR A 197 9.81 5.40 -6.90
CA TYR A 197 8.44 5.61 -6.45
C TYR A 197 8.23 4.80 -5.18
N VAL A 198 7.74 5.44 -4.12
CA VAL A 198 7.59 4.84 -2.80
C VAL A 198 6.13 4.82 -2.40
N LYS A 199 5.67 3.68 -1.85
CA LYS A 199 4.43 3.60 -1.09
C LYS A 199 4.75 3.35 0.38
N VAL A 200 4.10 4.09 1.27
CA VAL A 200 4.18 3.92 2.72
C VAL A 200 2.77 3.79 3.27
N ASP A 201 2.46 2.62 3.82
CA ASP A 201 1.15 2.29 4.38
C ASP A 201 1.39 1.36 5.57
N VAL A 202 1.56 1.95 6.75
CA VAL A 202 2.07 1.28 7.96
C VAL A 202 1.25 1.63 9.21
N GLU A 203 0.02 2.12 8.96
CA GLU A 203 -1.04 2.29 9.97
C GLU A 203 -0.58 3.14 11.16
N GLY A 204 -0.17 4.39 10.86
CA GLY A 204 0.19 5.41 11.85
C GLY A 204 1.68 5.48 12.21
N TYR A 205 2.56 4.79 11.46
CA TYR A 205 4.01 4.86 11.64
C TYR A 205 4.73 5.54 10.45
N GLU A 206 3.96 6.21 9.56
CA GLU A 206 4.42 6.79 8.28
C GLU A 206 5.50 7.85 8.49
N GLN A 207 5.36 8.72 9.49
CA GLN A 207 6.35 9.77 9.76
C GLN A 207 7.73 9.14 10.04
N THR A 208 7.81 8.15 10.93
CA THR A 208 9.08 7.48 11.26
C THR A 208 9.69 6.80 10.05
N VAL A 209 8.87 6.16 9.22
CA VAL A 209 9.33 5.52 7.97
C VAL A 209 9.89 6.55 7.01
N ILE A 210 9.21 7.68 6.80
CA ILE A 210 9.64 8.77 5.93
C ILE A 210 10.95 9.38 6.45
N GLU A 211 11.08 9.59 7.76
CA GLU A 211 12.32 10.07 8.38
C GLU A 211 13.50 9.12 8.16
N GLU A 212 13.28 7.79 8.20
CA GLU A 212 14.33 6.81 7.87
C GLU A 212 14.65 6.80 6.37
N LEU A 213 13.66 6.92 5.48
CA LEU A 213 13.90 7.01 4.04
C LEU A 213 14.78 8.21 3.66
N ILE A 214 14.54 9.38 4.26
CA ILE A 214 15.30 10.61 3.98
C ILE A 214 16.80 10.45 4.30
N LYS A 215 17.15 9.62 5.27
CA LYS A 215 18.56 9.34 5.63
C LYS A 215 19.25 8.42 4.63
N CYS A 216 18.52 7.81 3.70
CA CYS A 216 19.07 6.85 2.75
C CYS A 216 19.81 7.54 1.60
N ASN A 217 20.92 6.95 1.15
CA ASN A 217 21.74 7.46 0.04
C ASN A 217 20.96 7.54 -1.29
N PHE A 218 19.97 6.67 -1.49
CA PHE A 218 19.14 6.62 -2.68
C PHE A 218 17.99 7.65 -2.65
N PHE A 219 17.73 8.32 -1.52
CA PHE A 219 16.57 9.22 -1.37
C PHE A 219 16.58 10.38 -2.36
N LYS A 220 17.74 10.83 -2.80
CA LYS A 220 17.89 11.85 -3.85
C LYS A 220 17.16 11.50 -5.16
N ASN A 221 17.00 10.20 -5.44
CA ASN A 221 16.31 9.67 -6.62
C ASN A 221 14.81 9.41 -6.39
N VAL A 222 14.29 9.67 -5.18
CA VAL A 222 12.86 9.51 -4.90
C VAL A 222 12.11 10.67 -5.54
N GLU A 223 11.19 10.36 -6.46
CA GLU A 223 10.36 11.32 -7.20
C GLU A 223 8.96 11.45 -6.62
N GLU A 224 8.40 10.31 -6.14
CA GLU A 224 7.06 10.29 -5.54
C GLU A 224 7.03 9.45 -4.27
N ILE A 225 6.25 9.92 -3.29
CA ILE A 225 5.87 9.15 -2.09
C ILE A 225 4.36 9.17 -1.98
N PHE A 226 3.74 7.99 -2.05
CA PHE A 226 2.33 7.79 -1.78
C PHE A 226 2.17 7.23 -0.36
N PHE A 227 1.44 7.93 0.51
CA PHE A 227 1.28 7.52 1.89
C PHE A 227 -0.13 7.77 2.41
N GLU A 228 -0.54 6.91 3.34
CA GLU A 228 -1.82 7.00 4.02
C GLU A 228 -1.77 8.04 5.16
N VAL A 229 -2.89 8.73 5.38
CA VAL A 229 -3.06 9.70 6.46
C VAL A 229 -4.38 9.40 7.19
N ASP A 230 -4.27 9.19 8.49
CA ASP A 230 -5.39 9.29 9.40
C ASP A 230 -5.14 10.46 10.35
N TYR A 231 -6.01 11.48 10.32
CA TYR A 231 -5.83 12.70 11.13
C TYR A 231 -5.77 12.44 12.63
N ASP A 232 -6.33 11.35 13.09
CA ASP A 232 -6.29 11.00 14.52
C ASP A 232 -4.88 10.54 14.94
N TRP A 233 -3.99 10.16 13.98
CA TRP A 233 -2.71 9.53 14.26
C TRP A 233 -1.51 10.22 13.64
N ILE A 234 -1.70 11.02 12.59
CA ILE A 234 -0.60 11.56 11.79
C ILE A 234 -0.64 13.09 11.75
N TYR A 235 0.46 13.71 12.11
CA TYR A 235 0.69 15.14 11.90
C TYR A 235 1.10 15.41 10.44
N LEU A 236 0.11 15.50 9.54
CA LEU A 236 0.32 15.69 8.11
C LEU A 236 1.22 16.89 7.79
N GLU A 237 1.05 18.01 8.48
CA GLU A 237 1.84 19.21 8.23
C GLU A 237 3.33 18.99 8.57
N THR A 238 3.63 18.20 9.61
CA THR A 238 5.02 17.83 9.92
C THR A 238 5.65 17.02 8.80
N ILE A 239 4.92 16.04 8.24
CA ILE A 239 5.41 15.25 7.10
C ILE A 239 5.62 16.14 5.86
N LYS A 240 4.68 17.03 5.58
CA LYS A 240 4.82 17.99 4.46
C LYS A 240 6.04 18.89 4.63
N ASP A 241 6.28 19.43 5.83
CA ASP A 241 7.45 20.27 6.12
C ASP A 241 8.77 19.50 5.92
N ILE A 242 8.80 18.25 6.39
CA ILE A 242 9.95 17.35 6.22
C ILE A 242 10.23 17.12 4.74
N LEU A 243 9.21 16.72 3.97
CA LEU A 243 9.34 16.42 2.55
C LEU A 243 9.62 17.68 1.70
N SER A 244 9.04 18.84 2.06
CA SER A 244 9.30 20.10 1.37
C SER A 244 10.77 20.51 1.45
N LYS A 245 11.43 20.27 2.59
CA LYS A 245 12.88 20.48 2.77
C LYS A 245 13.72 19.56 1.87
N GLN A 246 13.15 18.46 1.39
CA GLN A 246 13.77 17.51 0.47
C GLN A 246 13.39 17.76 -1.01
N GLY A 247 12.72 18.88 -1.29
CA GLY A 247 12.38 19.32 -2.66
C GLY A 247 11.01 18.85 -3.16
N PHE A 248 10.18 18.20 -2.35
CA PHE A 248 8.80 17.87 -2.71
C PHE A 248 7.94 19.14 -2.69
N LYS A 249 7.23 19.42 -3.78
CA LYS A 249 6.47 20.67 -3.98
C LYS A 249 4.96 20.44 -4.10
N LEU A 250 4.56 19.26 -4.55
CA LEU A 250 3.16 18.94 -4.78
C LEU A 250 2.69 17.91 -3.76
N PHE A 251 1.54 18.17 -3.12
CA PHE A 251 0.90 17.28 -2.15
C PHE A 251 -0.56 17.14 -2.53
N LYS A 252 -0.87 16.09 -3.27
CA LYS A 252 -2.22 15.83 -3.77
C LYS A 252 -2.96 14.91 -2.80
N LYS A 253 -4.07 15.41 -2.23
CA LYS A 253 -5.00 14.61 -1.43
C LYS A 253 -5.85 13.71 -2.32
N ILE A 254 -5.91 12.43 -1.98
CA ILE A 254 -6.72 11.40 -2.63
C ILE A 254 -7.68 10.82 -1.60
N GLY A 255 -8.98 10.93 -1.85
CA GLY A 255 -10.00 10.55 -0.88
C GLY A 255 -10.64 11.75 -0.17
N THR A 256 -11.56 11.46 0.74
CA THR A 256 -12.34 12.45 1.51
C THR A 256 -12.43 12.04 2.97
N GLY A 257 -12.71 12.98 3.85
CA GLY A 257 -12.83 12.72 5.29
C GLY A 257 -11.47 12.81 6.00
N ASN A 258 -11.37 12.10 7.14
CA ASN A 258 -10.20 12.09 8.01
C ASN A 258 -9.19 11.01 7.65
N HIS A 259 -9.61 10.01 6.88
CA HIS A 259 -8.77 8.92 6.40
C HIS A 259 -8.64 9.04 4.87
N PHE A 260 -7.45 9.27 4.37
CA PHE A 260 -7.16 9.53 2.96
C PHE A 260 -5.68 9.32 2.64
N ASP A 261 -5.36 9.30 1.35
CA ASP A 261 -3.97 9.20 0.90
C ASP A 261 -3.42 10.57 0.47
N ILE A 262 -2.10 10.71 0.53
CA ILE A 262 -1.34 11.81 -0.07
C ILE A 262 -0.38 11.26 -1.11
N LEU A 263 -0.37 11.87 -2.29
CA LEU A 263 0.71 11.73 -3.25
C LEU A 263 1.59 12.98 -3.16
N ALA A 264 2.78 12.81 -2.61
CA ALA A 264 3.82 13.84 -2.59
C ALA A 264 4.76 13.65 -3.77
N SER A 265 5.09 14.72 -4.53
CA SER A 265 6.01 14.67 -5.66
C SER A 265 6.92 15.90 -5.74
N LYS A 266 8.11 15.73 -6.34
CA LYS A 266 9.09 16.79 -6.58
C LYS A 266 8.67 17.77 -7.67
#